data_4aa64cf235f78fb8631f35425735e5f2
#
_entry.id   4aa64cf235f78fb8631f35425735e5f2
#
_cell.length_a   1.000
_cell.length_b   1.000
_cell.length_c   1.000
_cell.angle_alpha   90.00
_cell.angle_beta   90.00
_cell.angle_gamma   90.00
#
_symmetry.space_group_name_H-M   'P 1'
#
loop_
_entity.id
_entity.type
_entity.pdbx_description
1 polymer ?
#
loop_
_entity_poly.entity_id
_entity_poly.type
_entity_poly.pdbx_seq_one_letter_code
_entity_poly.pdbx_strand_id
1 'polypeptide(L)'
;MGALTAPRVETHIGFLVGAAVVDREKASVPADYIAAAFPVLRLVGGRSESESGSIAIAVGAPSIRRNVLRDSLATLNRNGRVVAAGEGASMRQSPCAGIVAVARMRNAAESALRRGHIVLTGSMHSSVAAQPGDHFRTDVLGLGSVCIRCVE
;
A
#
# COMPACT_ATOMS: atom_id res chain seq x y z
N MET A 1 -1.07 23.52 15.37
CA MET A 1 -0.73 22.47 14.40
C MET A 1 -0.79 23.09 13.02
N GLY A 2 0.30 23.08 12.23
CA GLY A 2 0.27 23.68 10.89
C GLY A 2 -0.63 22.86 9.96
N ALA A 3 -1.44 23.54 9.13
CA ALA A 3 -2.27 22.87 8.14
C ALA A 3 -1.40 22.07 7.17
N LEU A 4 -1.83 20.86 6.86
CA LEU A 4 -1.18 20.02 5.85
C LEU A 4 -1.41 20.64 4.47
N THR A 5 -0.36 20.82 3.70
CA THR A 5 -0.47 21.30 2.32
C THR A 5 -0.88 20.14 1.42
N ALA A 6 -2.01 20.34 0.71
CA ALA A 6 -2.52 19.45 -0.34
C ALA A 6 -2.57 17.95 0.05
N PRO A 7 -3.27 17.55 1.14
CA PRO A 7 -3.37 16.14 1.50
C PRO A 7 -4.06 15.36 0.38
N ARG A 8 -3.55 14.15 0.12
CA ARG A 8 -4.07 13.26 -0.94
C ARG A 8 -4.14 11.84 -0.41
N VAL A 9 -5.10 11.07 -0.95
CA VAL A 9 -5.32 9.67 -0.59
C VAL A 9 -4.93 8.76 -1.75
N GLU A 10 -4.24 7.70 -1.42
CA GLU A 10 -3.80 6.65 -2.33
C GLU A 10 -4.25 5.28 -1.81
N THR A 11 -4.58 4.37 -2.74
CA THR A 11 -4.82 2.96 -2.42
C THR A 11 -3.59 2.13 -2.76
N HIS A 12 -3.20 1.29 -1.83
CA HIS A 12 -2.10 0.34 -1.99
C HIS A 12 -2.55 -1.07 -1.56
N ILE A 13 -1.76 -2.07 -1.91
CA ILE A 13 -1.78 -3.37 -1.26
C ILE A 13 -0.57 -3.44 -0.35
N GLY A 14 -0.79 -3.82 0.90
CA GLY A 14 0.25 -4.09 1.87
C GLY A 14 0.54 -5.58 1.94
N PHE A 15 1.81 -5.94 2.05
CA PHE A 15 2.28 -7.31 2.28
C PHE A 15 2.95 -7.39 3.64
N LEU A 16 2.49 -8.32 4.47
CA LEU A 16 3.17 -8.68 5.71
C LEU A 16 4.26 -9.72 5.41
N VAL A 17 5.50 -9.37 5.70
CA VAL A 17 6.63 -10.28 5.57
C VAL A 17 6.58 -11.34 6.67
N GLY A 18 6.50 -12.61 6.29
CA GLY A 18 6.36 -13.75 7.20
C GLY A 18 7.68 -14.37 7.63
N ALA A 19 8.74 -14.19 6.83
CA ALA A 19 10.09 -14.67 7.13
C ALA A 19 11.13 -13.67 6.65
N ALA A 20 12.33 -13.69 7.21
CA ALA A 20 13.40 -12.80 6.79
C ALA A 20 13.83 -13.09 5.34
N VAL A 21 13.91 -12.05 4.52
CA VAL A 21 14.40 -12.14 3.14
C VAL A 21 15.92 -12.00 3.17
N VAL A 22 16.61 -13.12 3.25
CA VAL A 22 18.08 -13.17 3.43
C VAL A 22 18.80 -13.22 2.08
N ASP A 23 18.20 -13.88 1.09
CA ASP A 23 18.81 -14.10 -0.22
C ASP A 23 18.35 -13.01 -1.22
N ARG A 24 19.26 -12.09 -1.50
CA ARG A 24 19.02 -10.93 -2.38
C ARG A 24 19.27 -11.21 -3.86
N GLU A 25 19.93 -12.31 -4.16
CA GLU A 25 20.30 -12.66 -5.54
C GLU A 25 19.18 -13.42 -6.23
N LYS A 26 18.24 -14.01 -5.48
CA LYS A 26 17.08 -14.67 -6.07
C LYS A 26 16.20 -13.69 -6.83
N ALA A 27 15.92 -14.04 -8.07
CA ALA A 27 15.04 -13.25 -8.96
C ALA A 27 13.58 -13.20 -8.46
N SER A 28 13.20 -14.08 -7.54
CA SER A 28 11.85 -14.13 -6.94
C SER A 28 11.92 -14.44 -5.45
N VAL A 29 11.10 -13.74 -4.67
CA VAL A 29 10.81 -14.14 -3.28
C VAL A 29 9.71 -15.20 -3.35
N PRO A 30 9.90 -16.39 -2.79
CA PRO A 30 8.84 -17.38 -2.68
C PRO A 30 7.60 -16.79 -2.00
N ALA A 31 6.43 -17.17 -2.46
CA ALA A 31 5.16 -16.71 -1.88
C ALA A 31 5.07 -16.99 -0.37
N ASP A 32 5.83 -17.97 0.11
CA ASP A 32 5.92 -18.35 1.53
C ASP A 32 6.54 -17.27 2.44
N TYR A 33 7.25 -16.31 1.86
CA TYR A 33 7.75 -15.15 2.61
C TYR A 33 6.66 -14.11 2.89
N ILE A 34 5.48 -14.22 2.26
CA ILE A 34 4.33 -13.35 2.50
C ILE A 34 3.39 -14.06 3.46
N ALA A 35 3.25 -13.54 4.67
CA ALA A 35 2.32 -14.06 5.67
C ALA A 35 0.87 -13.66 5.37
N ALA A 36 0.66 -12.42 4.91
CA ALA A 36 -0.66 -11.90 4.58
C ALA A 36 -0.57 -10.75 3.58
N ALA A 37 -1.69 -10.46 2.91
CA ALA A 37 -1.91 -9.25 2.13
C ALA A 37 -3.18 -8.56 2.62
N PHE A 38 -3.25 -7.23 2.48
CA PHE A 38 -4.38 -6.43 2.96
C PHE A 38 -4.51 -5.14 2.15
N PRO A 39 -5.72 -4.57 2.04
CA PRO A 39 -5.92 -3.26 1.45
C PRO A 39 -5.36 -2.17 2.37
N VAL A 40 -4.80 -1.13 1.79
CA VAL A 40 -4.21 0.00 2.51
C VAL A 40 -4.69 1.32 1.90
N LEU A 41 -5.12 2.23 2.75
CA LEU A 41 -5.25 3.64 2.43
C LEU A 41 -4.07 4.40 3.02
N ARG A 42 -3.39 5.16 2.18
CA ARG A 42 -2.28 6.01 2.57
C ARG A 42 -2.69 7.46 2.36
N LEU A 43 -2.59 8.27 3.41
CA LEU A 43 -2.70 9.71 3.34
C LEU A 43 -1.29 10.28 3.17
N VAL A 44 -1.09 11.02 2.10
CA VAL A 44 0.16 11.70 1.77
C VAL A 44 -0.05 13.21 1.78
N GLY A 45 1.01 13.93 2.09
CA GLY A 45 1.01 15.38 2.15
C GLY A 45 2.23 15.85 2.93
N GLY A 46 2.39 17.15 3.09
CA GLY A 46 3.51 17.73 3.81
C GLY A 46 3.20 19.14 4.28
N ARG A 47 4.16 19.80 4.89
CA ARG A 47 4.10 21.23 5.23
C ARG A 47 4.49 22.10 4.02
N SER A 48 5.15 21.51 3.03
CA SER A 48 5.49 22.10 1.74
C SER A 48 5.53 21.01 0.68
N GLU A 49 5.54 21.37 -0.61
CA GLU A 49 5.65 20.40 -1.72
C GLU A 49 6.94 19.57 -1.64
N SER A 50 8.02 20.15 -1.12
CA SER A 50 9.30 19.48 -0.95
C SER A 50 9.35 18.50 0.23
N GLU A 51 8.42 18.60 1.18
CA GLU A 51 8.32 17.75 2.37
C GLU A 51 7.16 16.75 2.30
N SER A 52 6.72 16.42 1.11
CA SER A 52 5.63 15.46 0.92
C SER A 52 6.04 14.05 1.38
N GLY A 53 5.26 13.49 2.26
CA GLY A 53 5.50 12.16 2.82
C GLY A 53 4.21 11.47 3.27
N SER A 54 4.34 10.27 3.84
CA SER A 54 3.20 9.59 4.47
C SER A 54 2.84 10.28 5.78
N ILE A 55 1.58 10.72 5.88
CA ILE A 55 1.03 11.33 7.09
C ILE A 55 0.36 10.25 7.94
N ALA A 56 -0.40 9.37 7.29
CA ALA A 56 -1.12 8.28 7.94
C ALA A 56 -1.28 7.09 7.01
N ILE A 57 -1.37 5.91 7.60
CA ILE A 57 -1.63 4.66 6.90
C ILE A 57 -2.72 3.92 7.66
N ALA A 58 -3.82 3.60 6.97
CA ALA A 58 -4.86 2.72 7.48
C ALA A 58 -4.76 1.37 6.78
N VAL A 59 -4.84 0.32 7.56
CA VAL A 59 -4.65 -1.07 7.12
C VAL A 59 -5.94 -1.83 7.33
N GLY A 60 -6.42 -2.52 6.30
CA GLY A 60 -7.58 -3.39 6.38
C GLY A 60 -7.25 -4.75 6.99
N ALA A 61 -8.26 -5.62 7.05
CA ALA A 61 -8.09 -6.97 7.57
C ALA A 61 -7.10 -7.78 6.71
N PRO A 62 -6.23 -8.58 7.34
CA PRO A 62 -5.29 -9.43 6.61
C PRO A 62 -6.03 -10.57 5.89
N SER A 63 -5.60 -10.88 4.68
CA SER A 63 -6.05 -12.01 3.89
C SER A 63 -4.87 -12.88 3.48
N ILE A 64 -5.05 -14.19 3.51
CA ILE A 64 -4.03 -15.17 3.12
C ILE A 64 -4.20 -15.61 1.66
N ARG A 65 -5.20 -15.10 0.95
CA ARG A 65 -5.51 -15.49 -0.43
C ARG A 65 -4.47 -14.97 -1.42
N ARG A 66 -3.41 -15.75 -1.61
CA ARG A 66 -2.26 -15.42 -2.47
C ARG A 66 -2.61 -15.36 -3.97
N ASN A 67 -3.64 -16.08 -4.41
CA ASN A 67 -4.00 -16.23 -5.83
C ASN A 67 -4.72 -15.00 -6.42
N VAL A 68 -5.26 -14.15 -5.56
CA VAL A 68 -6.11 -13.02 -5.95
C VAL A 68 -5.30 -11.79 -6.38
N LEU A 69 -3.99 -11.80 -6.10
CA LEU A 69 -3.16 -10.61 -6.25
C LEU A 69 -2.85 -10.22 -7.70
N ARG A 70 -2.96 -11.15 -8.66
CA ARG A 70 -2.65 -10.89 -10.07
C ARG A 70 -3.66 -9.99 -10.77
N ASP A 71 -4.93 -10.12 -10.39
CA ASP A 71 -6.06 -9.45 -11.04
C ASP A 71 -6.76 -8.50 -10.06
N SER A 72 -6.01 -7.97 -9.07
CA SER A 72 -6.57 -7.09 -8.07
C SER A 72 -6.99 -5.76 -8.67
N LEU A 73 -8.28 -5.52 -8.68
CA LEU A 73 -8.89 -4.22 -8.96
C LEU A 73 -9.13 -3.49 -7.65
N ALA A 74 -8.86 -2.20 -7.63
CA ALA A 74 -9.22 -1.35 -6.52
C ALA A 74 -10.19 -0.26 -6.97
N THR A 75 -11.15 0.05 -6.11
CA THR A 75 -11.97 1.24 -6.23
C THR A 75 -11.77 2.12 -5.01
N LEU A 76 -11.70 3.42 -5.22
CA LEU A 76 -11.69 4.41 -4.15
C LEU A 76 -13.01 5.19 -4.17
N ASN A 77 -13.72 5.13 -3.06
CA ASN A 77 -14.92 5.92 -2.80
C ASN A 77 -14.57 7.12 -1.92
N ARG A 78 -15.12 8.27 -2.25
CA ARG A 78 -15.14 9.47 -1.41
C ARG A 78 -16.58 9.85 -1.15
N ASN A 79 -17.00 9.89 0.11
CA ASN A 79 -18.35 10.27 0.51
C ASN A 79 -19.46 9.48 -0.22
N GLY A 80 -19.25 8.17 -0.43
CA GLY A 80 -20.19 7.27 -1.09
C GLY A 80 -20.13 7.25 -2.62
N ARG A 81 -19.24 8.03 -3.26
CA ARG A 81 -19.08 8.05 -4.72
C ARG A 81 -17.71 7.49 -5.11
N VAL A 82 -17.65 6.66 -6.14
CA VAL A 82 -16.39 6.22 -6.73
C VAL A 82 -15.68 7.40 -7.38
N VAL A 83 -14.47 7.69 -6.93
CA VAL A 83 -13.66 8.82 -7.41
C VAL A 83 -12.38 8.37 -8.13
N ALA A 84 -11.97 7.13 -7.91
CA ALA A 84 -10.88 6.51 -8.64
C ALA A 84 -11.06 5.00 -8.69
N ALA A 85 -10.51 4.38 -9.72
CA ALA A 85 -10.38 2.95 -9.85
C ALA A 85 -9.07 2.63 -10.58
N GLY A 86 -8.49 1.47 -10.31
CA GLY A 86 -7.28 1.07 -10.99
C GLY A 86 -6.88 -0.36 -10.71
N GLU A 87 -6.03 -0.85 -11.58
CA GLU A 87 -5.34 -2.13 -11.44
C GLU A 87 -3.94 -1.85 -10.94
N GLY A 88 -3.47 -2.66 -10.02
CA GLY A 88 -2.07 -2.58 -9.59
C GLY A 88 -1.12 -2.92 -10.74
N ALA A 89 -0.72 -1.94 -11.55
CA ALA A 89 0.15 -2.16 -12.70
C ALA A 89 1.47 -2.86 -12.31
N SER A 90 1.97 -2.60 -11.11
CA SER A 90 3.13 -3.30 -10.53
C SER A 90 2.85 -4.76 -10.19
N MET A 91 1.59 -5.16 -10.10
CA MET A 91 1.16 -6.51 -9.75
C MET A 91 1.14 -7.47 -10.95
N ARG A 92 1.13 -6.94 -12.19
CA ARG A 92 1.11 -7.77 -13.40
C ARG A 92 2.33 -8.67 -13.54
N GLN A 93 3.46 -8.28 -12.99
CA GLN A 93 4.70 -9.08 -13.09
C GLN A 93 4.82 -10.11 -11.96
N SER A 94 4.63 -9.73 -10.74
CA SER A 94 4.52 -10.60 -9.55
C SER A 94 4.30 -9.74 -8.32
N PRO A 95 3.40 -10.11 -7.39
CA PRO A 95 3.30 -9.45 -6.07
C PRO A 95 4.63 -9.45 -5.32
N CYS A 96 5.43 -10.49 -5.54
CA CYS A 96 6.73 -10.65 -4.89
C CYS A 96 7.83 -9.77 -5.49
N ALA A 97 7.68 -9.28 -6.72
CA ALA A 97 8.71 -8.46 -7.37
C ALA A 97 8.98 -7.15 -6.61
N GLY A 98 7.94 -6.53 -6.06
CA GLY A 98 8.07 -5.35 -5.22
C GLY A 98 8.87 -5.62 -3.93
N ILE A 99 8.65 -6.76 -3.29
CA ILE A 99 9.40 -7.18 -2.09
C ILE A 99 10.88 -7.41 -2.43
N VAL A 100 11.15 -8.07 -3.56
CA VAL A 100 12.53 -8.26 -4.06
C VAL A 100 13.20 -6.93 -4.34
N ALA A 101 12.51 -6.01 -5.03
CA ALA A 101 13.05 -4.68 -5.34
C ALA A 101 13.41 -3.93 -4.06
N VAL A 102 12.52 -3.89 -3.06
CA VAL A 102 12.80 -3.25 -1.76
C VAL A 102 13.96 -3.94 -1.04
N ALA A 103 14.02 -5.28 -1.06
CA ALA A 103 15.11 -6.03 -0.43
C ALA A 103 16.47 -5.72 -1.07
N ARG A 104 16.51 -5.50 -2.39
CA ARG A 104 17.73 -5.12 -3.13
C ARG A 104 18.18 -3.68 -2.87
N MET A 105 17.23 -2.77 -2.74
CA MET A 105 17.52 -1.34 -2.51
C MET A 105 18.09 -1.07 -1.12
N ARG A 106 17.86 -1.95 -0.16
CA ARG A 106 18.32 -1.77 1.22
C ARG A 106 19.71 -2.35 1.42
N ASN A 107 20.66 -1.54 1.89
CA ASN A 107 22.03 -1.96 2.16
C ASN A 107 22.15 -3.07 3.21
N ALA A 108 23.22 -3.86 3.08
CA ALA A 108 23.35 -5.21 3.60
C ALA A 108 23.20 -5.42 5.12
N ALA A 109 23.49 -4.45 5.97
CA ALA A 109 23.65 -4.71 7.42
C ALA A 109 22.46 -4.29 8.28
N GLU A 110 21.78 -3.17 7.97
CA GLU A 110 20.77 -2.58 8.88
C GLU A 110 19.32 -2.66 8.37
N SER A 111 19.11 -3.01 7.12
CA SER A 111 17.82 -2.86 6.45
C SER A 111 17.27 -4.10 5.78
N ALA A 112 17.69 -5.29 6.16
CA ALA A 112 17.07 -6.53 5.66
C ALA A 112 15.57 -6.55 5.96
N LEU A 113 14.75 -7.01 5.00
CA LEU A 113 13.35 -7.27 5.25
C LEU A 113 13.22 -8.42 6.25
N ARG A 114 12.62 -8.12 7.38
CA ARG A 114 12.43 -9.07 8.50
C ARG A 114 10.96 -9.45 8.61
N ARG A 115 10.71 -10.56 9.27
CA ARG A 115 9.36 -10.94 9.69
C ARG A 115 8.68 -9.78 10.43
N GLY A 116 7.43 -9.51 10.06
CA GLY A 116 6.62 -8.42 10.62
C GLY A 116 6.74 -7.08 9.90
N HIS A 117 7.71 -6.92 8.98
CA HIS A 117 7.73 -5.73 8.14
C HIS A 117 6.53 -5.71 7.18
N ILE A 118 6.01 -4.52 6.92
CA ILE A 118 4.98 -4.27 5.92
C ILE A 118 5.62 -3.59 4.72
N VAL A 119 5.39 -4.16 3.54
CA VAL A 119 5.82 -3.59 2.26
C VAL A 119 4.57 -3.15 1.51
N LEU A 120 4.52 -1.89 1.08
CA LEU A 120 3.44 -1.37 0.26
C LEU A 120 3.79 -1.48 -1.23
N THR A 121 2.80 -1.79 -2.05
CA THR A 121 2.92 -1.67 -3.51
C THR A 121 3.02 -0.21 -3.94
N GLY A 122 3.22 0.05 -5.23
CA GLY A 122 2.88 1.35 -5.82
C GLY A 122 1.38 1.63 -5.69
N SER A 123 0.98 2.89 -5.84
CA SER A 123 -0.43 3.27 -5.83
C SER A 123 -1.19 2.58 -6.96
N MET A 124 -2.39 2.11 -6.66
CA MET A 124 -3.25 1.40 -7.62
C MET A 124 -3.97 2.35 -8.60
N HIS A 125 -4.04 3.63 -8.27
CA HIS A 125 -4.64 4.69 -9.10
C HIS A 125 -3.95 6.02 -8.79
N SER A 126 -4.25 7.06 -9.56
CA SER A 126 -3.80 8.43 -9.26
C SER A 126 -4.33 8.89 -7.91
N SER A 127 -3.49 9.57 -7.13
CA SER A 127 -3.86 10.07 -5.81
C SER A 127 -5.01 11.08 -5.89
N VAL A 128 -5.93 11.04 -4.93
CA VAL A 128 -7.14 11.87 -4.86
C VAL A 128 -7.00 12.89 -3.73
N ALA A 129 -7.30 14.16 -4.03
CA ALA A 129 -7.26 15.22 -3.01
C ALA A 129 -8.23 14.94 -1.86
N ALA A 130 -7.80 15.20 -0.65
CA ALA A 130 -8.57 15.03 0.57
C ALA A 130 -8.85 16.37 1.24
N GLN A 131 -10.01 16.48 1.89
CA GLN A 131 -10.42 17.64 2.66
C GLN A 131 -10.90 17.21 4.04
N PRO A 132 -10.85 18.08 5.05
CA PRO A 132 -11.48 17.82 6.33
C PRO A 132 -12.97 17.44 6.14
N GLY A 133 -13.41 16.43 6.88
CA GLY A 133 -14.75 15.87 6.78
C GLY A 133 -14.93 14.76 5.76
N ASP A 134 -14.00 14.57 4.83
CA ASP A 134 -14.08 13.49 3.85
C ASP A 134 -14.00 12.11 4.51
N HIS A 135 -14.80 11.21 3.97
CA HIS A 135 -14.77 9.79 4.28
C HIS A 135 -14.33 9.03 3.03
N PHE A 136 -13.19 8.38 3.10
CA PHE A 136 -12.68 7.52 2.05
C PHE A 136 -12.85 6.05 2.40
N ARG A 137 -13.22 5.25 1.41
CA ARG A 137 -13.24 3.80 1.48
C ARG A 137 -12.59 3.25 0.22
N THR A 138 -11.63 2.36 0.39
CA THR A 138 -11.15 1.54 -0.73
C THR A 138 -11.65 0.12 -0.60
N ASP A 139 -12.05 -0.45 -1.72
CA ASP A 139 -12.37 -1.87 -1.87
C ASP A 139 -11.36 -2.46 -2.85
N VAL A 140 -10.63 -3.48 -2.40
CA VAL A 140 -9.65 -4.21 -3.21
C VAL A 140 -10.16 -5.63 -3.44
N LEU A 141 -10.41 -5.97 -4.69
CA LEU A 141 -10.98 -7.26 -5.08
C LEU A 141 -10.17 -8.42 -4.47
N GLY A 142 -10.85 -9.28 -3.75
CA GLY A 142 -10.27 -10.44 -3.08
C GLY A 142 -9.49 -10.18 -1.80
N LEU A 143 -9.25 -8.93 -1.41
CA LEU A 143 -8.59 -8.57 -0.17
C LEU A 143 -9.51 -7.89 0.85
N GLY A 144 -10.65 -7.32 0.40
CA GLY A 144 -11.57 -6.62 1.27
C GLY A 144 -11.43 -5.11 1.21
N SER A 145 -11.80 -4.42 2.28
CA SER A 145 -11.88 -2.96 2.31
C SER A 145 -11.24 -2.34 3.54
N VAL A 146 -10.91 -1.06 3.43
CA VAL A 146 -10.47 -0.21 4.53
C VAL A 146 -11.02 1.21 4.36
N CYS A 147 -11.31 1.87 5.48
CA CYS A 147 -11.87 3.22 5.51
C CYS A 147 -10.98 4.16 6.32
N ILE A 148 -11.00 5.43 5.93
CA ILE A 148 -10.47 6.54 6.76
C ILE A 148 -11.46 7.68 6.77
N ARG A 149 -11.44 8.49 7.82
CA ARG A 149 -12.14 9.76 7.90
C ARG A 149 -11.12 10.86 8.13
N CYS A 150 -11.14 11.87 7.28
CA CYS A 150 -10.33 13.08 7.44
C CYS A 150 -10.99 13.97 8.49
N VAL A 151 -10.30 14.27 9.56
CA VAL A 151 -10.72 15.21 10.60
C VAL A 151 -9.88 16.48 10.53
N GLU A 152 -10.36 17.57 11.12
CA GLU A 152 -9.63 18.84 11.23
C GLU A 152 -8.36 18.71 12.07
#